data_a2edc062ee5e24d0bddf180f93a7dc12
#
_entry.id   a2edc062ee5e24d0bddf180f93a7dc12
#
_cell.length_a   1.000
_cell.length_b   1.000
_cell.length_c   1.000
_cell.angle_alpha   90.00
_cell.angle_beta   90.00
_cell.angle_gamma   90.00
#
_symmetry.space_group_name_H-M   'P 1'
#
loop_
_entity.id
_entity.type
_entity.pdbx_description
1 polymer ?
#
loop_
_entity_poly.entity_id
_entity_poly.type
_entity_poly.pdbx_seq_one_letter_code
_entity_poly.pdbx_strand_id
1 'polypeptide(L)'
;MVSTAMPRDQLRGRETKQRVLEAAAAEFAEYGVAGARINRIAETAKASKERIYAWFGDKDALFDHVMQTGLDRLAHAVPIDADLVEYTVRLHNYFVNDPSAERVAMWAWLHDAATLGSFSEGRVEGYRHKLEVIADAQERGVVDSSWKPEELLALLLAVASNWERAPAELRSIGCPEYAESEEARCASVRQAAQRLVEPRG
;
A
#
# COMPACT_ATOMS: atom_id res chain seq x y z
N MET A 1 34.32 -19.53 0.15
CA MET A 1 33.00 -18.99 -0.25
C MET A 1 33.19 -18.11 -1.50
N VAL A 2 32.83 -18.62 -2.67
CA VAL A 2 33.01 -17.90 -3.93
C VAL A 2 31.82 -16.97 -4.08
N SER A 3 32.01 -15.65 -3.93
CA SER A 3 31.02 -14.62 -4.24
C SER A 3 30.91 -14.55 -5.77
N THR A 4 29.90 -15.19 -6.32
CA THR A 4 29.61 -15.13 -7.76
C THR A 4 28.98 -13.77 -8.05
N ALA A 5 29.80 -12.80 -8.45
CA ALA A 5 29.33 -11.51 -8.93
C ALA A 5 28.43 -11.71 -10.15
N MET A 6 27.23 -11.13 -10.11
CA MET A 6 26.23 -11.24 -11.19
C MET A 6 26.76 -10.60 -12.48
N PRO A 7 26.53 -11.20 -13.66
CA PRO A 7 26.95 -10.61 -14.94
C PRO A 7 26.38 -9.20 -15.15
N ARG A 8 27.18 -8.29 -15.71
CA ARG A 8 26.80 -6.87 -15.94
C ARG A 8 25.49 -6.69 -16.71
N ASP A 9 25.21 -7.58 -17.66
CA ASP A 9 23.98 -7.53 -18.46
C ASP A 9 22.73 -7.88 -17.64
N GLN A 10 22.85 -8.80 -16.67
CA GLN A 10 21.76 -9.13 -15.76
C GLN A 10 21.49 -7.98 -14.77
N LEU A 11 22.53 -7.28 -14.31
CA LEU A 11 22.39 -6.10 -13.47
C LEU A 11 21.66 -4.98 -14.19
N ARG A 12 22.08 -4.66 -15.42
CA ARG A 12 21.41 -3.66 -16.29
C ARG A 12 19.96 -4.02 -16.60
N GLY A 13 19.67 -5.30 -16.80
CA GLY A 13 18.31 -5.80 -16.99
C GLY A 13 17.43 -5.56 -15.76
N ARG A 14 17.94 -5.86 -14.57
CA ARG A 14 17.23 -5.62 -13.28
C ARG A 14 16.99 -4.13 -13.04
N GLU A 15 18.00 -3.29 -13.22
CA GLU A 15 17.86 -1.83 -13.09
C GLU A 15 16.81 -1.28 -14.03
N THR A 16 16.78 -1.76 -15.28
CA THR A 16 15.77 -1.32 -16.25
C THR A 16 14.38 -1.81 -15.88
N LYS A 17 14.24 -3.05 -15.39
CA LYS A 17 12.97 -3.59 -14.91
C LYS A 17 12.44 -2.78 -13.72
N GLN A 18 13.32 -2.39 -12.80
CA GLN A 18 12.98 -1.55 -11.65
C GLN A 18 12.49 -0.18 -12.09
N ARG A 19 13.20 0.50 -13.05
CA ARG A 19 12.74 1.79 -13.60
C ARG A 19 11.37 1.68 -14.29
N VAL A 20 11.09 0.55 -14.97
CA VAL A 20 9.77 0.32 -15.57
C VAL A 20 8.69 0.23 -14.50
N LEU A 21 8.91 -0.49 -13.40
CA LEU A 21 7.95 -0.58 -12.30
C LEU A 21 7.72 0.78 -11.64
N GLU A 22 8.76 1.58 -11.43
CA GLU A 22 8.64 2.94 -10.86
C GLU A 22 7.87 3.88 -11.80
N ALA A 23 8.20 3.87 -13.10
CA ALA A 23 7.48 4.66 -14.09
C ALA A 23 6.01 4.20 -14.23
N ALA A 24 5.76 2.89 -14.14
CA ALA A 24 4.41 2.33 -14.18
C ALA A 24 3.62 2.71 -12.93
N ALA A 25 4.22 2.67 -11.74
CA ALA A 25 3.58 3.10 -10.49
C ALA A 25 3.14 4.57 -10.58
N ALA A 26 4.01 5.46 -11.05
CA ALA A 26 3.67 6.87 -11.26
C ALA A 26 2.55 7.06 -12.29
N GLU A 27 2.62 6.35 -13.41
CA GLU A 27 1.61 6.40 -14.48
C GLU A 27 0.25 5.90 -14.01
N PHE A 28 0.21 4.77 -13.29
CA PHE A 28 -1.03 4.23 -12.72
C PHE A 28 -1.59 5.12 -11.60
N ALA A 29 -0.73 5.69 -10.75
CA ALA A 29 -1.17 6.61 -9.72
C ALA A 29 -1.85 7.86 -10.31
N GLU A 30 -1.36 8.36 -11.45
CA GLU A 30 -1.89 9.57 -12.09
C GLU A 30 -3.15 9.30 -12.93
N TYR A 31 -3.16 8.23 -13.71
CA TYR A 31 -4.18 8.00 -14.75
C TYR A 31 -5.07 6.79 -14.52
N GLY A 32 -4.83 6.03 -13.46
CA GLY A 32 -5.49 4.74 -13.23
C GLY A 32 -5.15 3.68 -14.28
N VAL A 33 -5.68 2.48 -14.13
CA VAL A 33 -5.41 1.36 -15.07
C VAL A 33 -5.93 1.67 -16.47
N ALA A 34 -7.15 2.21 -16.59
CA ALA A 34 -7.77 2.52 -17.87
C ALA A 34 -7.03 3.63 -18.63
N GLY A 35 -6.62 4.70 -17.94
CA GLY A 35 -5.96 5.87 -18.53
C GLY A 35 -4.46 5.73 -18.77
N ALA A 36 -3.82 4.76 -18.13
CA ALA A 36 -2.39 4.51 -18.25
C ALA A 36 -2.00 4.03 -19.66
N ARG A 37 -0.83 4.49 -20.12
CA ARG A 37 -0.30 4.19 -21.47
C ARG A 37 1.11 3.61 -21.40
N ILE A 38 1.29 2.41 -21.95
CA ILE A 38 2.60 1.74 -22.03
C ILE A 38 3.65 2.60 -22.75
N ASN A 39 3.23 3.45 -23.70
CA ASN A 39 4.14 4.35 -24.39
C ASN A 39 4.79 5.35 -23.43
N ARG A 40 4.00 6.00 -22.54
CA ARG A 40 4.53 6.95 -21.53
C ARG A 40 5.43 6.25 -20.53
N ILE A 41 5.05 5.04 -20.10
CA ILE A 41 5.88 4.21 -19.20
C ILE A 41 7.23 3.90 -19.87
N ALA A 42 7.22 3.47 -21.12
CA ALA A 42 8.43 3.13 -21.89
C ALA A 42 9.37 4.34 -22.05
N GLU A 43 8.82 5.51 -22.37
CA GLU A 43 9.55 6.77 -22.48
C GLU A 43 10.21 7.16 -21.15
N THR A 44 9.43 7.19 -20.07
CA THR A 44 9.89 7.55 -18.71
C THR A 44 10.97 6.58 -18.21
N ALA A 45 10.77 5.28 -18.40
CA ALA A 45 11.70 4.23 -17.98
C ALA A 45 12.94 4.11 -18.87
N LYS A 46 12.98 4.79 -20.02
CA LYS A 46 14.00 4.59 -21.09
C LYS A 46 14.14 3.12 -21.48
N ALA A 47 13.00 2.46 -21.69
CA ALA A 47 12.88 1.06 -22.09
C ALA A 47 12.06 0.94 -23.38
N SER A 48 12.20 -0.16 -24.13
CA SER A 48 11.33 -0.41 -25.27
C SER A 48 10.03 -1.08 -24.83
N LYS A 49 8.93 -0.84 -25.55
CA LYS A 49 7.62 -1.46 -25.28
C LYS A 49 7.69 -2.98 -25.37
N GLU A 50 8.40 -3.48 -26.37
CA GLU A 50 8.58 -4.92 -26.59
C GLU A 50 9.20 -5.58 -25.35
N ARG A 51 10.16 -4.89 -24.71
CA ARG A 51 10.80 -5.37 -23.49
C ARG A 51 9.83 -5.34 -22.30
N ILE A 52 8.97 -4.30 -22.19
CA ILE A 52 7.94 -4.22 -21.15
C ILE A 52 6.97 -5.39 -21.32
N TYR A 53 6.46 -5.62 -22.53
CA TYR A 53 5.56 -6.74 -22.80
C TYR A 53 6.24 -8.10 -22.58
N ALA A 54 7.51 -8.24 -22.95
CA ALA A 54 8.27 -9.48 -22.72
C ALA A 54 8.47 -9.78 -21.23
N TRP A 55 8.55 -8.77 -20.36
CA TRP A 55 8.76 -8.95 -18.93
C TRP A 55 7.46 -9.11 -18.13
N PHE A 56 6.41 -8.44 -18.54
CA PHE A 56 5.19 -8.30 -17.72
C PHE A 56 3.92 -8.84 -18.41
N GLY A 57 3.96 -9.11 -19.71
CA GLY A 57 2.81 -9.56 -20.47
C GLY A 57 2.00 -8.39 -21.00
N ASP A 58 0.91 -8.07 -20.36
CA ASP A 58 0.03 -6.97 -20.74
C ASP A 58 0.02 -5.84 -19.68
N LYS A 59 -0.86 -4.86 -19.88
CA LYS A 59 -0.97 -3.71 -19.01
C LYS A 59 -1.54 -4.09 -17.63
N ASP A 60 -2.48 -5.02 -17.58
CA ASP A 60 -3.12 -5.45 -16.35
C ASP A 60 -2.14 -6.29 -15.52
N ALA A 61 -1.38 -7.18 -16.14
CA ALA A 61 -0.30 -7.91 -15.49
C ALA A 61 0.82 -6.98 -14.99
N LEU A 62 1.15 -5.91 -15.73
CA LEU A 62 2.08 -4.89 -15.24
C LEU A 62 1.52 -4.16 -14.01
N PHE A 63 0.22 -3.86 -13.98
CA PHE A 63 -0.44 -3.26 -12.83
C PHE A 63 -0.36 -4.18 -11.61
N ASP A 64 -0.63 -5.48 -11.77
CA ASP A 64 -0.51 -6.47 -10.70
C ASP A 64 0.91 -6.54 -10.13
N HIS A 65 1.94 -6.48 -11.00
CA HIS A 65 3.34 -6.43 -10.57
C HIS A 65 3.66 -5.15 -9.77
N VAL A 66 3.12 -4.01 -10.18
CA VAL A 66 3.27 -2.74 -9.46
C VAL A 66 2.61 -2.85 -8.09
N MET A 67 1.40 -3.38 -8.02
CA MET A 67 0.67 -3.61 -6.77
C MET A 67 1.43 -4.53 -5.83
N GLN A 68 1.87 -5.69 -6.33
CA GLN A 68 2.64 -6.64 -5.51
C GLN A 68 3.92 -6.00 -4.97
N THR A 69 4.68 -5.31 -5.83
CA THR A 69 5.91 -4.61 -5.42
C THR A 69 5.63 -3.53 -4.37
N GLY A 70 4.53 -2.79 -4.51
CA GLY A 70 4.10 -1.78 -3.54
C GLY A 70 3.75 -2.39 -2.19
N LEU A 71 2.99 -3.50 -2.19
CA LEU A 71 2.63 -4.23 -0.96
C LEU A 71 3.83 -4.84 -0.26
N ASP A 72 4.78 -5.39 -1.01
CA ASP A 72 6.03 -5.94 -0.46
C ASP A 72 6.87 -4.83 0.21
N ARG A 73 6.98 -3.67 -0.44
CA ARG A 73 7.64 -2.48 0.14
C ARG A 73 6.95 -2.02 1.41
N LEU A 74 5.62 -1.90 1.40
CA LEU A 74 4.84 -1.53 2.56
C LEU A 74 5.04 -2.53 3.71
N ALA A 75 4.97 -3.83 3.43
CA ALA A 75 5.14 -4.87 4.44
C ALA A 75 6.52 -4.84 5.09
N HIS A 76 7.57 -4.50 4.30
CA HIS A 76 8.92 -4.34 4.83
C HIS A 76 9.11 -3.04 5.62
N ALA A 77 8.52 -1.95 5.15
CA ALA A 77 8.64 -0.63 5.78
C ALA A 77 7.80 -0.54 7.07
N VAL A 78 6.63 -1.18 7.08
CA VAL A 78 5.66 -1.14 8.17
C VAL A 78 5.22 -2.58 8.51
N PRO A 79 6.09 -3.38 9.15
CA PRO A 79 5.70 -4.70 9.61
C PRO A 79 4.62 -4.58 10.70
N ILE A 80 3.65 -5.52 10.66
CA ILE A 80 2.63 -5.60 11.70
C ILE A 80 3.22 -6.28 12.94
N ASP A 81 2.84 -5.78 14.11
CA ASP A 81 3.11 -6.37 15.41
C ASP A 81 1.88 -6.23 16.32
N ALA A 82 1.99 -6.66 17.57
CA ALA A 82 0.90 -6.61 18.53
C ALA A 82 0.52 -5.17 18.98
N ASP A 83 1.38 -4.19 18.74
CA ASP A 83 1.06 -2.78 18.93
C ASP A 83 0.34 -2.23 17.68
N LEU A 84 -0.94 -2.57 17.59
CA LEU A 84 -1.78 -2.17 16.45
C LEU A 84 -2.00 -0.65 16.38
N VAL A 85 -1.85 0.06 17.50
CA VAL A 85 -1.93 1.52 17.53
C VAL A 85 -0.75 2.13 16.82
N GLU A 86 0.47 1.74 17.21
CA GLU A 86 1.69 2.20 16.54
C GLU A 86 1.78 1.68 15.09
N TYR A 87 1.35 0.46 14.82
CA TYR A 87 1.23 -0.03 13.46
C TYR A 87 0.38 0.90 12.58
N THR A 88 -0.79 1.34 13.09
CA THR A 88 -1.69 2.25 12.36
C THR A 88 -1.07 3.63 12.13
N VAL A 89 -0.34 4.16 13.12
CA VAL A 89 0.41 5.42 12.98
C VAL A 89 1.54 5.29 11.96
N ARG A 90 2.30 4.19 11.99
CA ARG A 90 3.36 3.91 10.99
C ARG A 90 2.79 3.81 9.57
N LEU A 91 1.61 3.18 9.41
CA LEU A 91 0.91 3.12 8.12
C LEU A 91 0.52 4.52 7.63
N HIS A 92 -0.05 5.36 8.53
CA HIS A 92 -0.40 6.73 8.20
C HIS A 92 0.83 7.50 7.69
N ASN A 93 1.93 7.47 8.44
CA ASN A 93 3.16 8.14 8.05
C ASN A 93 3.72 7.63 6.71
N TYR A 94 3.61 6.33 6.45
CA TYR A 94 4.02 5.76 5.17
C TYR A 94 3.21 6.35 4.01
N PHE A 95 1.88 6.44 4.13
CA PHE A 95 1.01 6.99 3.08
C PHE A 95 1.19 8.50 2.89
N VAL A 96 1.42 9.26 3.96
CA VAL A 96 1.73 10.68 3.86
C VAL A 96 3.04 10.92 3.12
N ASN A 97 4.07 10.09 3.36
CA ASN A 97 5.37 10.21 2.73
C ASN A 97 5.43 9.62 1.30
N ASP A 98 4.51 8.71 0.94
CA ASP A 98 4.38 8.15 -0.41
C ASP A 98 2.91 8.20 -0.88
N PRO A 99 2.39 9.37 -1.27
CA PRO A 99 1.02 9.51 -1.78
C PRO A 99 0.75 8.69 -3.04
N SER A 100 1.77 8.35 -3.81
CA SER A 100 1.61 7.52 -5.01
C SER A 100 1.27 6.07 -4.66
N ALA A 101 1.85 5.53 -3.59
CA ALA A 101 1.51 4.18 -3.10
C ALA A 101 0.03 4.09 -2.69
N GLU A 102 -0.49 5.11 -2.00
CA GLU A 102 -1.90 5.16 -1.62
C GLU A 102 -2.82 5.27 -2.85
N ARG A 103 -2.48 6.10 -3.83
CA ARG A 103 -3.28 6.26 -5.06
C ARG A 103 -3.33 4.96 -5.87
N VAL A 104 -2.22 4.24 -5.97
CA VAL A 104 -2.18 2.92 -6.63
C VAL A 104 -3.06 1.92 -5.87
N ALA A 105 -3.02 1.90 -4.54
CA ALA A 105 -3.88 1.04 -3.71
C ALA A 105 -5.38 1.36 -3.91
N MET A 106 -5.73 2.64 -4.05
CA MET A 106 -7.11 3.07 -4.35
C MET A 106 -7.56 2.61 -5.74
N TRP A 107 -6.70 2.73 -6.75
CA TRP A 107 -7.00 2.23 -8.09
C TRP A 107 -7.14 0.70 -8.11
N ALA A 108 -6.36 -0.03 -7.32
CA ALA A 108 -6.54 -1.47 -7.16
C ALA A 108 -7.90 -1.82 -6.58
N TRP A 109 -8.33 -1.11 -5.51
CA TRP A 109 -9.64 -1.33 -4.93
C TRP A 109 -10.78 -1.08 -5.94
N LEU A 110 -10.68 -0.01 -6.75
CA LEU A 110 -11.65 0.27 -7.81
C LEU A 110 -11.62 -0.79 -8.91
N HIS A 111 -10.45 -1.29 -9.27
CA HIS A 111 -10.26 -2.32 -10.30
C HIS A 111 -10.76 -3.67 -9.82
N ASP A 112 -10.40 -4.09 -8.60
CA ASP A 112 -10.83 -5.34 -7.99
C ASP A 112 -12.36 -5.39 -7.82
N ALA A 113 -13.01 -4.27 -7.48
CA ALA A 113 -14.46 -4.17 -7.39
C ALA A 113 -15.16 -4.39 -8.76
N ALA A 114 -14.48 -4.06 -9.87
CA ALA A 114 -15.00 -4.25 -11.22
C ALA A 114 -14.75 -5.65 -11.79
N THR A 115 -13.68 -6.33 -11.36
CA THR A 115 -13.19 -7.57 -11.98
C THR A 115 -13.52 -8.85 -11.18
N LEU A 116 -14.01 -8.76 -9.95
CA LEU A 116 -14.43 -9.87 -9.09
C LEU A 116 -13.68 -11.20 -9.35
N GLY A 117 -12.46 -11.37 -8.83
CA GLY A 117 -12.04 -12.72 -8.62
C GLY A 117 -10.65 -13.24 -8.93
N SER A 118 -9.61 -12.46 -9.13
CA SER A 118 -8.26 -13.04 -9.06
C SER A 118 -7.32 -12.18 -8.21
N PHE A 119 -7.23 -12.52 -6.94
CA PHE A 119 -6.20 -11.98 -6.07
C PHE A 119 -4.93 -12.82 -6.21
N SER A 120 -3.75 -12.18 -6.28
CA SER A 120 -2.49 -12.94 -6.24
C SER A 120 -2.35 -13.66 -4.89
N GLU A 121 -1.83 -14.90 -4.91
CA GLU A 121 -1.62 -15.67 -3.67
C GLU A 121 -0.78 -14.91 -2.64
N GLY A 122 0.22 -14.15 -3.09
CA GLY A 122 1.06 -13.33 -2.20
C GLY A 122 0.28 -12.22 -1.47
N ARG A 123 -0.73 -11.61 -2.12
CA ARG A 123 -1.61 -10.62 -1.47
C ARG A 123 -2.46 -11.29 -0.39
N VAL A 124 -3.04 -12.43 -0.70
CA VAL A 124 -3.87 -13.20 0.26
C VAL A 124 -3.03 -13.62 1.46
N GLU A 125 -1.84 -14.14 1.22
CA GLU A 125 -0.92 -14.57 2.29
C GLU A 125 -0.49 -13.41 3.20
N GLY A 126 -0.18 -12.25 2.61
CA GLY A 126 0.15 -11.05 3.39
C GLY A 126 -0.99 -10.59 4.30
N TYR A 127 -2.24 -10.73 3.87
CA TYR A 127 -3.39 -10.45 4.75
C TYR A 127 -3.59 -11.55 5.80
N ARG A 128 -3.43 -12.83 5.45
CA ARG A 128 -3.55 -13.94 6.42
C ARG A 128 -2.61 -13.76 7.60
N HIS A 129 -1.34 -13.48 7.34
CA HIS A 129 -0.37 -13.19 8.40
C HIS A 129 -0.82 -12.03 9.31
N LYS A 130 -1.37 -10.96 8.74
CA LYS A 130 -1.88 -9.82 9.55
C LYS A 130 -3.05 -10.24 10.44
N LEU A 131 -3.96 -11.06 9.95
CA LEU A 131 -5.09 -11.58 10.72
C LEU A 131 -4.63 -12.48 11.87
N GLU A 132 -3.60 -13.32 11.64
CA GLU A 132 -2.99 -14.16 12.68
C GLU A 132 -2.40 -13.31 13.82
N VAL A 133 -1.64 -12.26 13.49
CA VAL A 133 -1.08 -11.34 14.50
C VAL A 133 -2.18 -10.66 15.33
N ILE A 134 -3.27 -10.25 14.70
CA ILE A 134 -4.42 -9.65 15.40
C ILE A 134 -5.09 -10.68 16.30
N ALA A 135 -5.39 -11.88 15.80
CA ALA A 135 -6.02 -12.95 16.56
C ALA A 135 -5.19 -13.34 17.80
N ASP A 136 -3.87 -13.50 17.64
CA ASP A 136 -2.95 -13.75 18.75
C ASP A 136 -2.96 -12.64 19.81
N ALA A 137 -3.07 -11.39 19.37
CA ALA A 137 -3.16 -10.25 20.30
C ALA A 137 -4.51 -10.23 21.04
N GLN A 138 -5.61 -10.62 20.39
CA GLN A 138 -6.93 -10.79 21.00
C GLN A 138 -6.95 -11.93 22.02
N GLU A 139 -6.36 -13.08 21.70
CA GLU A 139 -6.23 -14.22 22.63
C GLU A 139 -5.45 -13.86 23.89
N ARG A 140 -4.45 -13.00 23.76
CA ARG A 140 -3.68 -12.48 24.92
C ARG A 140 -4.40 -11.36 25.68
N GLY A 141 -5.58 -10.94 25.25
CA GLY A 141 -6.38 -9.91 25.89
C GLY A 141 -5.80 -8.49 25.79
N VAL A 142 -4.87 -8.24 24.85
CA VAL A 142 -4.28 -6.91 24.64
C VAL A 142 -5.00 -6.12 23.55
N VAL A 143 -5.85 -6.79 22.77
CA VAL A 143 -6.69 -6.21 21.72
C VAL A 143 -8.14 -6.62 21.94
N ASP A 144 -9.08 -5.70 21.69
CA ASP A 144 -10.53 -5.95 21.81
C ASP A 144 -10.97 -7.13 20.95
N SER A 145 -11.42 -8.21 21.60
CA SER A 145 -11.89 -9.43 20.92
C SER A 145 -13.36 -9.35 20.47
N SER A 146 -14.05 -8.23 20.68
CA SER A 146 -15.40 -8.02 20.15
C SER A 146 -15.42 -7.83 18.63
N TRP A 147 -14.28 -7.47 18.03
CA TRP A 147 -14.09 -7.39 16.59
C TRP A 147 -13.62 -8.72 16.01
N LYS A 148 -14.06 -9.05 14.80
CA LYS A 148 -13.36 -10.05 14.02
C LYS A 148 -12.02 -9.46 13.53
N PRO A 149 -10.92 -10.27 13.44
CA PRO A 149 -9.62 -9.76 13.01
C PRO A 149 -9.65 -9.01 11.67
N GLU A 150 -10.42 -9.51 10.69
CA GLU A 150 -10.58 -8.88 9.38
C GLU A 150 -11.32 -7.54 9.43
N GLU A 151 -12.33 -7.41 10.28
CA GLU A 151 -13.08 -6.16 10.48
C GLU A 151 -12.19 -5.12 11.14
N LEU A 152 -11.46 -5.50 12.19
CA LEU A 152 -10.54 -4.61 12.88
C LEU A 152 -9.42 -4.13 11.94
N LEU A 153 -8.80 -5.04 11.18
CA LEU A 153 -7.78 -4.68 10.22
C LEU A 153 -8.31 -3.68 9.18
N ALA A 154 -9.50 -3.92 8.63
CA ALA A 154 -10.12 -3.02 7.66
C ALA A 154 -10.35 -1.61 8.24
N LEU A 155 -10.81 -1.53 9.50
CA LEU A 155 -11.00 -0.26 10.20
C LEU A 155 -9.67 0.47 10.44
N LEU A 156 -8.62 -0.23 10.87
CA LEU A 156 -7.30 0.37 11.10
C LEU A 156 -6.68 0.89 9.79
N LEU A 157 -6.82 0.15 8.68
CA LEU A 157 -6.39 0.61 7.35
C LEU A 157 -7.16 1.85 6.91
N ALA A 158 -8.48 1.90 7.16
CA ALA A 158 -9.30 3.07 6.86
C ALA A 158 -8.88 4.29 7.70
N VAL A 159 -8.62 4.10 9.00
CA VAL A 159 -8.14 5.17 9.90
C VAL A 159 -6.78 5.71 9.43
N ALA A 160 -5.84 4.83 9.05
CA ALA A 160 -4.51 5.23 8.59
C ALA A 160 -4.56 6.13 7.34
N SER A 161 -5.51 5.91 6.43
CA SER A 161 -5.63 6.64 5.15
C SER A 161 -6.76 7.67 5.12
N ASN A 162 -7.50 7.85 6.22
CA ASN A 162 -8.74 8.61 6.22
C ASN A 162 -8.56 10.09 5.85
N TRP A 163 -7.52 10.74 6.37
CA TRP A 163 -7.35 12.18 6.15
C TRP A 163 -7.04 12.50 4.68
N GLU A 164 -6.22 11.69 4.03
CA GLU A 164 -5.86 11.88 2.62
C GLU A 164 -7.08 11.68 1.68
N ARG A 165 -8.05 10.87 2.13
CA ARG A 165 -9.31 10.60 1.42
C ARG A 165 -10.45 11.53 1.82
N ALA A 166 -10.25 12.39 2.83
CA ALA A 166 -11.28 13.33 3.27
C ALA A 166 -11.63 14.31 2.14
N PRO A 167 -12.93 14.64 1.95
CA PRO A 167 -13.35 15.63 0.96
C PRO A 167 -12.57 16.94 1.09
N ALA A 168 -12.22 17.54 -0.05
CA ALA A 168 -11.44 18.79 -0.06
C ALA A 168 -12.16 19.91 0.69
N GLU A 169 -13.49 19.94 0.59
CA GLU A 169 -14.36 20.88 1.31
C GLU A 169 -14.22 20.72 2.82
N LEU A 170 -14.26 19.47 3.32
CA LEU A 170 -14.06 19.20 4.74
C LEU A 170 -12.69 19.67 5.23
N ARG A 171 -11.64 19.41 4.43
CA ARG A 171 -10.28 19.85 4.76
C ARG A 171 -10.15 21.39 4.72
N SER A 172 -10.91 22.08 3.85
CA SER A 172 -10.86 23.54 3.71
C SER A 172 -11.60 24.29 4.82
N ILE A 173 -12.67 23.72 5.37
CA ILE A 173 -13.47 24.34 6.45
C ILE A 173 -13.00 23.92 7.86
N GLY A 174 -12.16 22.87 7.93
CA GLY A 174 -11.56 22.44 9.18
C GLY A 174 -10.56 23.46 9.72
N CYS A 175 -10.02 23.19 10.90
CA CYS A 175 -8.98 24.05 11.48
C CYS A 175 -7.75 24.05 10.58
N PRO A 176 -7.33 25.20 9.98
CA PRO A 176 -6.17 25.24 9.10
C PRO A 176 -4.89 24.72 9.78
N GLU A 177 -4.71 25.02 11.07
CA GLU A 177 -3.56 24.57 11.86
C GLU A 177 -3.52 23.03 11.96
N TYR A 178 -4.70 22.39 12.05
CA TYR A 178 -4.79 20.92 12.06
C TYR A 178 -4.50 20.32 10.68
N ALA A 179 -5.03 20.92 9.63
CA ALA A 179 -4.82 20.45 8.26
C ALA A 179 -3.34 20.51 7.85
N GLU A 180 -2.58 21.46 8.38
CA GLU A 180 -1.16 21.67 8.10
C GLU A 180 -0.22 20.91 9.06
N SER A 181 -0.71 20.48 10.24
CA SER A 181 0.11 19.80 11.24
C SER A 181 0.07 18.28 11.08
N GLU A 182 1.18 17.71 10.60
CA GLU A 182 1.39 16.26 10.56
C GLU A 182 1.28 15.63 11.96
N GLU A 183 1.82 16.31 12.99
CA GLU A 183 1.77 15.86 14.37
C GLU A 183 0.33 15.75 14.88
N ALA A 184 -0.53 16.74 14.61
CA ALA A 184 -1.93 16.72 14.98
C ALA A 184 -2.70 15.59 14.27
N ARG A 185 -2.39 15.32 13.00
CA ARG A 185 -2.97 14.18 12.27
C ARG A 185 -2.55 12.85 12.86
N CYS A 186 -1.27 12.66 13.14
CA CYS A 186 -0.77 11.47 13.81
C CYS A 186 -1.44 11.25 15.18
N ALA A 187 -1.63 12.32 15.96
CA ALA A 187 -2.32 12.24 17.25
C ALA A 187 -3.78 11.78 17.10
N SER A 188 -4.49 12.27 16.08
CA SER A 188 -5.87 11.85 15.80
C SER A 188 -5.95 10.39 15.33
N VAL A 189 -5.04 9.96 14.46
CA VAL A 189 -4.93 8.56 14.02
C VAL A 189 -4.67 7.65 15.22
N ARG A 190 -3.72 8.02 16.07
CA ARG A 190 -3.42 7.30 17.32
C ARG A 190 -4.64 7.17 18.20
N GLN A 191 -5.33 8.27 18.48
CA GLN A 191 -6.54 8.27 19.31
C GLN A 191 -7.65 7.41 18.73
N ALA A 192 -7.86 7.44 17.42
CA ALA A 192 -8.86 6.62 16.75
C ALA A 192 -8.50 5.12 16.85
N ALA A 193 -7.24 4.79 16.57
CA ALA A 193 -6.75 3.41 16.68
C ALA A 193 -6.86 2.88 18.12
N GLN A 194 -6.49 3.66 19.14
CA GLN A 194 -6.64 3.29 20.54
C GLN A 194 -8.08 2.89 20.88
N ARG A 195 -9.06 3.71 20.50
CA ARG A 195 -10.49 3.44 20.76
C ARG A 195 -11.01 2.17 20.07
N LEU A 196 -10.38 1.74 18.97
CA LEU A 196 -10.73 0.50 18.28
C LEU A 196 -10.06 -0.73 18.90
N VAL A 197 -8.86 -0.55 19.45
CA VAL A 197 -7.98 -1.65 19.89
C VAL A 197 -8.15 -1.94 21.39
N GLU A 198 -8.48 -0.92 22.22
CA GLU A 198 -8.60 -1.09 23.66
C GLU A 198 -9.68 -2.11 24.03
N PRO A 199 -9.34 -3.17 24.82
CA PRO A 199 -10.32 -4.14 25.29
C PRO A 199 -11.44 -3.46 26.07
N ARG A 200 -12.67 -3.79 25.74
CA ARG A 200 -13.84 -3.36 26.52
C ARG A 200 -13.98 -4.29 27.71
N GLY A 201 -13.77 -3.74 28.90
CA GLY A 201 -13.95 -4.47 30.15
C GLY A 201 -15.39 -4.94 30.40
#